data_6ecf99505f35113e890bb054e957250c
#
_entry.id   6ecf99505f35113e890bb054e957250c
#
_cell.length_a   1.000
_cell.length_b   1.000
_cell.length_c   1.000
_cell.angle_alpha   90.00
_cell.angle_beta   90.00
_cell.angle_gamma   90.00
#
_symmetry.space_group_name_H-M   'P 1'
#
loop_
_entity.id
_entity.type
_entity.pdbx_description
1 polymer ?
#
loop_
_entity_poly.entity_id
_entity_poly.type
_entity_poly.pdbx_seq_one_letter_code
_entity_poly.pdbx_strand_id
1 'polypeptide(L)'
;MAAKDRSVYEIFTIKSNDGAKTIDLRGGIVSFSYFENVFSPMITAQVLITSTGNVITDEDGDLVSIYNGLPLRGGEKVSIKIPSNSENNVDLEFTEEKGNEFYVASITNVLIEAEKEIFTLNLVSREAITNETSRVGKKFPSSEPISDSVKEIIEKYLLSQKNVDVDETQNPYGFIGNLKKPFTIITWLASKSVPGKGSAKDSSAGFLFYETVNGFNFRSIDNLIDEDPFRKNYIFTPGIVNTEDANRDFKILRYAINRNQDLIAKLERGAFSSQRYYINP
;
A
#
# COMPACT_ATOMS: atom_id res chain seq x y z
N MET A 1 -28.87 -16.54 6.01
CA MET A 1 -28.38 -15.57 5.02
C MET A 1 -27.36 -16.28 4.15
N ALA A 2 -27.58 -16.33 2.86
CA ALA A 2 -26.67 -17.01 1.96
C ALA A 2 -25.33 -16.26 1.89
N ALA A 3 -24.24 -17.01 1.93
CA ALA A 3 -22.87 -16.51 1.93
C ALA A 3 -22.42 -15.86 0.59
N LYS A 4 -23.32 -15.13 -0.07
CA LYS A 4 -23.01 -14.43 -1.34
C LYS A 4 -21.93 -13.34 -1.20
N ASP A 5 -21.63 -12.93 0.02
CA ASP A 5 -20.73 -11.81 0.30
C ASP A 5 -19.42 -12.22 0.96
N ARG A 6 -19.13 -13.51 1.03
CA ARG A 6 -17.88 -14.01 1.59
C ARG A 6 -16.80 -13.97 0.51
N SER A 7 -15.67 -13.34 0.82
CA SER A 7 -14.50 -13.39 -0.04
C SER A 7 -14.02 -14.84 -0.21
N VAL A 8 -13.73 -15.21 -1.44
CA VAL A 8 -13.16 -16.50 -1.78
C VAL A 8 -11.66 -16.30 -2.01
N TYR A 9 -10.83 -17.00 -1.27
CA TYR A 9 -9.39 -17.01 -1.52
C TYR A 9 -9.10 -18.05 -2.60
N GLU A 10 -8.85 -17.61 -3.83
CA GLU A 10 -8.49 -18.50 -4.94
C GLU A 10 -7.04 -18.99 -4.77
N ILE A 11 -6.13 -18.07 -4.47
CA ILE A 11 -4.72 -18.36 -4.11
C ILE A 11 -4.43 -17.63 -2.80
N PHE A 12 -3.84 -18.35 -1.86
CA PHE A 12 -3.21 -17.79 -0.68
C PHE A 12 -2.11 -18.71 -0.21
N THR A 13 -0.92 -18.52 -0.75
CA THR A 13 0.23 -19.40 -0.51
C THR A 13 1.42 -18.62 0.04
N ILE A 14 2.20 -19.27 0.86
CA ILE A 14 3.50 -18.78 1.33
C ILE A 14 4.61 -19.69 0.83
N LYS A 15 5.67 -19.08 0.31
CA LYS A 15 6.84 -19.76 -0.24
C LYS A 15 8.06 -19.43 0.62
N SER A 16 8.79 -20.47 1.04
CA SER A 16 10.02 -20.30 1.83
C SER A 16 11.07 -19.47 1.11
N ASN A 17 12.00 -18.87 1.85
CA ASN A 17 13.05 -17.99 1.29
C ASN A 17 13.98 -18.73 0.31
N ASP A 18 14.22 -20.03 0.49
CA ASP A 18 14.97 -20.88 -0.42
C ASP A 18 14.15 -21.36 -1.62
N GLY A 19 12.84 -21.11 -1.62
CA GLY A 19 11.91 -21.54 -2.65
C GLY A 19 11.57 -23.04 -2.63
N ALA A 20 12.09 -23.82 -1.67
CA ALA A 20 11.93 -25.26 -1.63
C ALA A 20 10.53 -25.71 -1.18
N LYS A 21 9.87 -24.93 -0.32
CA LYS A 21 8.57 -25.25 0.24
C LYS A 21 7.54 -24.19 -0.10
N THR A 22 6.35 -24.61 -0.53
CA THR A 22 5.18 -23.74 -0.73
C THR A 22 4.01 -24.33 0.03
N ILE A 23 3.35 -23.51 0.83
CA ILE A 23 2.25 -23.94 1.69
C ILE A 23 1.00 -23.14 1.35
N ASP A 24 -0.12 -23.84 1.27
CA ASP A 24 -1.44 -23.25 1.13
C ASP A 24 -1.99 -22.83 2.49
N LEU A 25 -2.24 -21.54 2.65
CA LEU A 25 -2.73 -20.93 3.89
C LEU A 25 -4.26 -20.76 3.92
N ARG A 26 -4.97 -21.03 2.82
CA ARG A 26 -6.42 -20.75 2.69
C ARG A 26 -7.27 -21.33 3.82
N GLY A 27 -6.91 -22.52 4.30
CA GLY A 27 -7.64 -23.20 5.37
C GLY A 27 -7.47 -22.57 6.75
N GLY A 28 -6.44 -21.77 6.94
CA GLY A 28 -6.08 -21.19 8.23
C GLY A 28 -6.33 -19.68 8.38
N ILE A 29 -6.82 -19.00 7.34
CA ILE A 29 -7.02 -17.55 7.39
C ILE A 29 -8.21 -17.20 8.29
N VAL A 30 -7.93 -16.47 9.35
CA VAL A 30 -8.96 -15.90 10.23
C VAL A 30 -9.40 -14.54 9.72
N SER A 31 -8.44 -13.70 9.35
CA SER A 31 -8.71 -12.39 8.77
C SER A 31 -7.58 -11.96 7.84
N PHE A 32 -7.94 -11.23 6.80
CA PHE A 32 -7.03 -10.57 5.88
C PHE A 32 -7.41 -9.10 5.77
N SER A 33 -6.42 -8.23 5.90
CA SER A 33 -6.59 -6.78 5.75
C SER A 33 -5.54 -6.27 4.77
N TYR A 34 -5.98 -5.53 3.78
CA TYR A 34 -5.16 -4.88 2.76
C TYR A 34 -5.27 -3.37 2.90
N PHE A 35 -4.15 -2.66 2.80
CA PHE A 35 -4.09 -1.23 3.04
C PHE A 35 -3.38 -0.51 1.89
N GLU A 36 -4.09 0.41 1.26
CA GLU A 36 -3.56 1.47 0.41
C GLU A 36 -3.72 2.80 1.12
N ASN A 37 -2.68 3.63 1.06
CA ASN A 37 -2.71 4.94 1.70
C ASN A 37 -1.95 5.95 0.84
N VAL A 38 -2.61 7.01 0.42
CA VAL A 38 -2.01 8.07 -0.40
C VAL A 38 -0.82 8.79 0.27
N PHE A 39 -0.68 8.63 1.59
CA PHE A 39 0.46 9.15 2.35
C PHE A 39 1.54 8.11 2.63
N SER A 40 1.41 6.90 2.09
CA SER A 40 2.39 5.82 2.25
C SER A 40 2.99 5.42 0.91
N PRO A 41 4.33 5.37 0.80
CA PRO A 41 5.01 4.97 -0.43
C PRO A 41 4.94 3.46 -0.72
N MET A 42 4.24 2.69 0.09
CA MET A 42 4.13 1.23 -0.05
C MET A 42 2.75 0.75 0.36
N ILE A 43 2.29 -0.30 -0.30
CA ILE A 43 1.14 -1.09 0.13
C ILE A 43 1.55 -2.06 1.22
N THR A 44 0.61 -2.31 2.14
CA THR A 44 0.79 -3.28 3.22
C THR A 44 -0.42 -4.18 3.33
N ALA A 45 -0.20 -5.37 3.88
CA ALA A 45 -1.30 -6.25 4.24
C ALA A 45 -1.00 -6.97 5.56
N GLN A 46 -2.05 -7.42 6.21
CA GLN A 46 -1.98 -8.16 7.45
C GLN A 46 -2.86 -9.40 7.38
N VAL A 47 -2.31 -10.51 7.78
CA VAL A 47 -2.99 -11.81 7.78
C VAL A 47 -2.90 -12.43 9.15
N LEU A 48 -4.05 -12.68 9.76
CA LEU A 48 -4.13 -13.50 10.97
C LEU A 48 -4.39 -14.95 10.55
N ILE A 49 -3.49 -15.83 10.95
CA ILE A 49 -3.52 -17.25 10.61
C ILE A 49 -3.71 -18.07 11.87
N THR A 50 -4.55 -19.09 11.79
CA THR A 50 -4.63 -20.18 12.75
C THR A 50 -4.34 -21.49 12.03
N SER A 51 -3.48 -22.31 12.61
CA SER A 51 -3.22 -23.67 12.13
C SER A 51 -3.51 -24.64 13.26
N THR A 52 -4.18 -25.73 12.91
CA THR A 52 -4.48 -26.82 13.82
C THR A 52 -3.80 -28.08 13.28
N GLY A 53 -2.95 -28.68 14.11
CA GLY A 53 -2.18 -29.86 13.77
C GLY A 53 -0.89 -29.57 13.00
N ASN A 54 -0.04 -30.54 12.94
CA ASN A 54 1.21 -30.51 12.20
C ASN A 54 0.92 -30.93 10.76
N VAL A 55 1.11 -29.99 9.81
CA VAL A 55 0.71 -30.20 8.40
C VAL A 55 1.91 -30.22 7.45
N ILE A 56 3.11 -29.99 7.97
CA ILE A 56 4.34 -29.94 7.20
C ILE A 56 5.25 -31.09 7.63
N THR A 57 5.82 -31.78 6.65
CA THR A 57 6.88 -32.74 6.93
C THR A 57 8.23 -32.04 6.92
N ASP A 58 9.00 -32.19 7.98
CA ASP A 58 10.37 -31.68 8.09
C ASP A 58 11.40 -32.60 7.41
N GLU A 59 12.69 -32.29 7.56
CA GLU A 59 13.78 -33.05 6.95
C GLU A 59 13.94 -34.45 7.57
N ASP A 60 13.51 -34.64 8.81
CA ASP A 60 13.59 -35.89 9.54
C ASP A 60 12.36 -36.78 9.30
N GLY A 61 11.35 -36.26 8.59
CA GLY A 61 10.12 -36.98 8.25
C GLY A 61 9.00 -36.77 9.31
N ASP A 62 9.23 -35.93 10.30
CA ASP A 62 8.26 -35.63 11.33
C ASP A 62 7.27 -34.55 10.87
N LEU A 63 6.01 -34.68 11.30
CA LEU A 63 5.00 -33.67 11.03
C LEU A 63 5.15 -32.50 12.00
N VAL A 64 5.40 -31.33 11.45
CA VAL A 64 5.59 -30.08 12.21
C VAL A 64 4.56 -29.02 11.82
N SER A 65 4.44 -28.02 12.66
CA SER A 65 3.57 -26.90 12.45
C SER A 65 4.03 -25.99 11.30
N ILE A 66 3.15 -25.10 10.83
CA ILE A 66 3.50 -24.14 9.77
C ILE A 66 4.65 -23.23 10.22
N TYR A 67 4.61 -22.76 11.44
CA TYR A 67 5.62 -21.84 11.97
C TYR A 67 7.02 -22.48 12.06
N ASN A 68 7.10 -23.74 12.47
CA ASN A 68 8.36 -24.48 12.60
C ASN A 68 8.82 -25.11 11.29
N GLY A 69 7.92 -25.61 10.48
CA GLY A 69 8.24 -26.34 9.26
C GLY A 69 8.58 -25.46 8.05
N LEU A 70 8.07 -24.22 8.06
CA LEU A 70 8.59 -23.12 7.27
C LEU A 70 9.40 -22.26 8.24
N PRO A 71 10.71 -22.34 8.36
CA PRO A 71 11.42 -21.49 9.31
C PRO A 71 11.16 -20.01 8.99
N LEU A 72 9.97 -19.55 9.43
CA LEU A 72 9.47 -18.20 9.18
C LEU A 72 10.41 -17.19 9.87
N ARG A 73 11.13 -16.42 9.08
CA ARG A 73 12.13 -15.46 9.56
C ARG A 73 11.92 -14.05 9.04
N GLY A 74 10.99 -13.89 8.10
CA GLY A 74 10.81 -12.69 7.28
C GLY A 74 11.48 -12.84 5.91
N GLY A 75 10.88 -12.21 4.90
CA GLY A 75 11.32 -12.29 3.51
C GLY A 75 10.63 -13.37 2.69
N GLU A 76 9.86 -14.26 3.31
CA GLU A 76 9.05 -15.26 2.60
C GLU A 76 8.07 -14.57 1.66
N LYS A 77 7.85 -15.17 0.48
CA LYS A 77 6.93 -14.64 -0.51
C LYS A 77 5.51 -15.14 -0.26
N VAL A 78 4.55 -14.25 -0.38
CA VAL A 78 3.13 -14.56 -0.23
C VAL A 78 2.39 -14.19 -1.49
N SER A 79 1.82 -15.18 -2.16
CA SER A 79 0.95 -15.01 -3.32
C SER A 79 -0.50 -15.01 -2.89
N ILE A 80 -1.25 -14.00 -3.34
CA ILE A 80 -2.65 -13.77 -2.96
C ILE A 80 -3.47 -13.52 -4.21
N LYS A 81 -4.58 -14.25 -4.36
CA LYS A 81 -5.59 -13.96 -5.36
C LYS A 81 -6.98 -14.08 -4.74
N ILE A 82 -7.68 -12.97 -4.72
CA ILE A 82 -9.03 -12.83 -4.20
C ILE A 82 -9.88 -12.22 -5.31
N PRO A 83 -10.66 -13.04 -6.03
CA PRO A 83 -11.55 -12.52 -7.05
C PRO A 83 -12.63 -11.62 -6.43
N SER A 84 -13.01 -10.61 -7.17
CA SER A 84 -14.12 -9.74 -6.79
C SER A 84 -15.42 -10.54 -6.73
N ASN A 85 -16.25 -10.20 -5.78
CA ASN A 85 -17.63 -10.72 -5.70
C ASN A 85 -18.63 -9.83 -6.46
N SER A 86 -18.16 -8.82 -7.17
CA SER A 86 -18.93 -7.85 -7.93
C SER A 86 -18.22 -7.47 -9.22
N GLU A 87 -18.97 -7.32 -10.31
CA GLU A 87 -18.46 -6.84 -11.60
C GLU A 87 -17.93 -5.38 -11.54
N ASN A 88 -18.32 -4.65 -10.50
CA ASN A 88 -17.91 -3.26 -10.30
C ASN A 88 -16.56 -3.11 -9.57
N ASN A 89 -16.03 -4.17 -9.01
CA ASN A 89 -14.79 -4.15 -8.24
C ASN A 89 -13.69 -4.92 -8.98
N VAL A 90 -12.45 -4.54 -8.71
CA VAL A 90 -11.26 -5.19 -9.28
C VAL A 90 -10.84 -6.34 -8.37
N ASP A 91 -10.36 -7.43 -8.98
CA ASP A 91 -9.74 -8.53 -8.25
C ASP A 91 -8.48 -8.06 -7.53
N LEU A 92 -8.24 -8.56 -6.33
CA LEU A 92 -6.96 -8.41 -5.67
C LEU A 92 -6.06 -9.57 -6.08
N GLU A 93 -5.03 -9.27 -6.88
CA GLU A 93 -4.13 -10.29 -7.40
C GLU A 93 -2.68 -9.86 -7.23
N PHE A 94 -2.01 -10.54 -6.32
CA PHE A 94 -0.60 -10.40 -5.97
C PHE A 94 0.08 -11.75 -6.11
N THR A 95 0.56 -12.05 -7.31
CA THR A 95 1.08 -13.37 -7.68
C THR A 95 2.46 -13.29 -8.33
N GLU A 96 3.18 -14.40 -8.33
CA GLU A 96 4.47 -14.51 -9.00
C GLU A 96 4.37 -14.20 -10.50
N GLU A 97 3.26 -14.60 -11.14
CA GLU A 97 3.00 -14.33 -12.56
C GLU A 97 2.93 -12.84 -12.88
N LYS A 98 2.37 -12.05 -11.96
CA LYS A 98 2.31 -10.58 -12.07
C LYS A 98 3.56 -9.88 -11.54
N GLY A 99 4.46 -10.60 -10.86
CA GLY A 99 5.66 -10.03 -10.27
C GLY A 99 5.40 -9.02 -9.13
N ASN A 100 4.23 -9.07 -8.52
CA ASN A 100 3.79 -8.13 -7.48
C ASN A 100 3.48 -8.80 -6.14
N GLU A 101 4.03 -10.00 -5.90
CA GLU A 101 3.88 -10.74 -4.64
C GLU A 101 4.21 -9.89 -3.41
N PHE A 102 3.55 -10.22 -2.32
CA PHE A 102 3.91 -9.70 -1.00
C PHE A 102 5.10 -10.45 -0.40
N TYR A 103 5.74 -9.77 0.53
CA TYR A 103 6.84 -10.31 1.33
C TYR A 103 6.52 -10.19 2.80
N VAL A 104 6.85 -11.19 3.59
CA VAL A 104 6.70 -11.14 5.04
C VAL A 104 7.73 -10.15 5.61
N ALA A 105 7.26 -9.03 6.12
CA ALA A 105 8.10 -8.04 6.78
C ALA A 105 8.34 -8.38 8.26
N SER A 106 7.31 -8.85 8.94
CA SER A 106 7.40 -9.27 10.33
C SER A 106 6.29 -10.26 10.69
N ILE A 107 6.55 -11.04 11.74
CA ILE A 107 5.61 -12.00 12.30
C ILE A 107 5.36 -11.57 13.74
N THR A 108 4.09 -11.43 14.09
CA THR A 108 3.68 -10.95 15.42
C THR A 108 2.57 -11.84 16.00
N ASN A 109 2.29 -11.65 17.27
CA ASN A 109 1.22 -12.36 17.99
C ASN A 109 1.32 -13.89 17.89
N VAL A 110 2.53 -14.42 17.98
CA VAL A 110 2.77 -15.86 17.90
C VAL A 110 2.33 -16.52 19.20
N LEU A 111 1.33 -17.39 19.09
CA LEU A 111 0.86 -18.25 20.18
C LEU A 111 0.93 -19.69 19.67
N ILE A 112 1.67 -20.52 20.38
CA ILE A 112 1.84 -21.95 20.08
C ILE A 112 1.32 -22.74 21.27
N GLU A 113 0.29 -23.53 21.04
CA GLU A 113 -0.26 -24.52 21.96
C GLU A 113 -0.02 -25.91 21.38
N ALA A 114 -0.28 -26.97 22.15
CA ALA A 114 0.06 -28.33 21.76
C ALA A 114 -0.52 -28.77 20.37
N GLU A 115 -1.69 -28.27 20.01
CA GLU A 115 -2.38 -28.63 18.76
C GLU A 115 -2.82 -27.42 17.92
N LYS A 116 -2.43 -26.21 18.32
CA LYS A 116 -2.89 -24.98 17.69
C LYS A 116 -1.80 -23.92 17.66
N GLU A 117 -1.65 -23.30 16.52
CA GLU A 117 -0.85 -22.09 16.35
C GLU A 117 -1.72 -20.93 15.90
N ILE A 118 -1.38 -19.75 16.39
CA ILE A 118 -1.94 -18.49 15.91
C ILE A 118 -0.77 -17.55 15.71
N PHE A 119 -0.69 -16.90 14.55
CA PHE A 119 0.29 -15.87 14.27
C PHE A 119 -0.23 -14.87 13.25
N THR A 120 0.36 -13.69 13.27
CA THR A 120 0.03 -12.62 12.33
C THR A 120 1.21 -12.35 11.43
N LEU A 121 1.00 -12.46 10.11
CA LEU A 121 1.96 -12.03 9.10
C LEU A 121 1.68 -10.57 8.74
N ASN A 122 2.69 -9.72 8.85
CA ASN A 122 2.67 -8.36 8.33
C ASN A 122 3.43 -8.36 7.00
N LEU A 123 2.74 -8.00 5.94
CA LEU A 123 3.19 -8.11 4.56
C LEU A 123 3.46 -6.73 3.97
N VAL A 124 4.46 -6.65 3.10
CA VAL A 124 4.83 -5.45 2.36
C VAL A 124 5.12 -5.79 0.91
N SER A 125 5.07 -4.79 0.03
CA SER A 125 5.54 -4.93 -1.35
C SER A 125 7.06 -5.17 -1.43
N ARG A 126 7.53 -5.77 -2.51
CA ARG A 126 8.96 -6.02 -2.75
C ARG A 126 9.79 -4.75 -2.66
N GLU A 127 9.28 -3.67 -3.19
CA GLU A 127 9.97 -2.39 -3.26
C GLU A 127 10.16 -1.77 -1.87
N ALA A 128 9.35 -2.10 -0.89
CA ALA A 128 9.57 -1.71 0.50
C ALA A 128 10.88 -2.33 1.05
N ILE A 129 11.15 -3.61 0.71
CA ILE A 129 12.39 -4.29 1.10
C ILE A 129 13.57 -3.71 0.32
N THR A 130 13.42 -3.52 -1.00
CA THR A 130 14.47 -2.94 -1.83
C THR A 130 14.85 -1.53 -1.35
N ASN A 131 13.87 -0.73 -0.91
CA ASN A 131 14.10 0.59 -0.32
C ASN A 131 15.03 0.54 0.90
N GLU A 132 14.92 -0.51 1.73
CA GLU A 132 15.78 -0.66 2.92
C GLU A 132 17.22 -1.00 2.56
N THR A 133 17.46 -1.69 1.46
CA THR A 133 18.78 -2.13 1.02
C THR A 133 19.43 -1.20 0.00
N SER A 134 18.65 -0.42 -0.72
CA SER A 134 19.13 0.50 -1.77
C SER A 134 19.51 1.88 -1.22
N ARG A 135 20.50 2.51 -1.87
CA ARG A 135 20.97 3.87 -1.54
C ARG A 135 21.22 4.67 -2.81
N VAL A 136 20.69 5.87 -2.87
CA VAL A 136 20.85 6.77 -4.02
C VAL A 136 22.10 7.61 -3.82
N GLY A 137 23.17 7.27 -4.53
CA GLY A 137 24.47 7.97 -4.47
C GLY A 137 24.73 8.93 -5.64
N LYS A 138 23.76 9.12 -6.55
CA LYS A 138 23.93 9.91 -7.77
C LYS A 138 23.67 11.41 -7.54
N LYS A 139 24.33 12.24 -8.36
CA LYS A 139 23.98 13.64 -8.57
C LYS A 139 22.98 13.75 -9.72
N PHE A 140 21.84 14.38 -9.46
CA PHE A 140 20.84 14.71 -10.46
C PHE A 140 21.04 16.14 -10.97
N PRO A 141 20.97 16.39 -12.29
CA PRO A 141 21.23 17.69 -12.86
C PRO A 141 20.11 18.68 -12.56
N SER A 142 20.45 19.97 -12.52
CA SER A 142 19.48 21.05 -12.30
C SER A 142 18.67 21.42 -13.55
N SER A 143 18.91 20.74 -14.67
CA SER A 143 18.21 20.98 -15.94
C SER A 143 17.02 20.03 -16.16
N GLU A 144 16.93 18.96 -15.37
CA GLU A 144 15.89 17.94 -15.50
C GLU A 144 14.70 18.22 -14.57
N PRO A 145 13.47 17.98 -15.03
CA PRO A 145 12.30 18.06 -14.18
C PRO A 145 12.33 16.98 -13.08
N ILE A 146 11.69 17.27 -11.95
CA ILE A 146 11.64 16.33 -10.82
C ILE A 146 10.98 15.01 -11.22
N SER A 147 9.95 15.04 -12.05
CA SER A 147 9.25 13.85 -12.56
C SER A 147 10.19 12.82 -13.19
N ASP A 148 11.19 13.27 -13.93
CA ASP A 148 12.15 12.38 -14.59
C ASP A 148 13.13 11.77 -13.58
N SER A 149 13.57 12.58 -12.61
CA SER A 149 14.39 12.07 -11.50
C SER A 149 13.63 11.01 -10.66
N VAL A 150 12.32 11.19 -10.45
CA VAL A 150 11.49 10.22 -9.72
C VAL A 150 11.37 8.91 -10.51
N LYS A 151 11.08 8.97 -11.81
CA LYS A 151 11.04 7.78 -12.68
C LYS A 151 12.36 7.01 -12.64
N GLU A 152 13.49 7.73 -12.76
CA GLU A 152 14.82 7.12 -12.69
C GLU A 152 15.08 6.43 -11.33
N ILE A 153 14.66 7.05 -10.23
CA ILE A 153 14.83 6.46 -8.89
C ILE A 153 14.00 5.18 -8.73
N ILE A 154 12.77 5.17 -9.20
CA ILE A 154 11.91 3.99 -9.14
C ILE A 154 12.49 2.86 -9.99
N GLU A 155 12.92 3.16 -11.21
CA GLU A 155 13.46 2.16 -12.12
C GLU A 155 14.81 1.59 -11.65
N LYS A 156 15.78 2.47 -11.33
CA LYS A 156 17.17 2.05 -11.10
C LYS A 156 17.50 1.69 -9.67
N TYR A 157 16.80 2.25 -8.69
CA TYR A 157 17.11 2.04 -7.28
C TYR A 157 16.07 1.19 -6.54
N LEU A 158 14.80 1.25 -6.93
CA LEU A 158 13.79 0.31 -6.43
C LEU A 158 13.69 -0.94 -7.32
N LEU A 159 14.23 -0.90 -8.54
CA LEU A 159 14.18 -1.98 -9.52
C LEU A 159 12.74 -2.47 -9.75
N SER A 160 11.79 -1.54 -9.70
CA SER A 160 10.38 -1.86 -9.85
C SER A 160 10.04 -2.10 -11.31
N GLN A 161 9.24 -3.14 -11.54
CA GLN A 161 8.65 -3.45 -12.84
C GLN A 161 7.16 -3.11 -12.88
N LYS A 162 6.64 -2.55 -11.79
CA LYS A 162 5.25 -2.12 -11.69
C LYS A 162 5.01 -0.90 -12.58
N ASN A 163 3.75 -0.69 -12.94
CA ASN A 163 3.35 0.54 -13.62
C ASN A 163 3.70 1.76 -12.76
N VAL A 164 4.10 2.85 -13.41
CA VAL A 164 4.48 4.09 -12.73
C VAL A 164 3.70 5.24 -13.36
N ASP A 165 2.72 5.76 -12.64
CA ASP A 165 1.94 6.92 -13.04
C ASP A 165 2.54 8.19 -12.42
N VAL A 166 3.10 9.05 -13.27
CA VAL A 166 3.84 10.24 -12.84
C VAL A 166 3.31 11.46 -13.58
N ASP A 167 2.75 12.40 -12.82
CA ASP A 167 2.43 13.73 -13.34
C ASP A 167 3.71 14.49 -13.66
N GLU A 168 3.73 15.19 -14.80
CA GLU A 168 4.86 16.02 -15.19
C GLU A 168 5.04 17.20 -14.23
N THR A 169 6.30 17.48 -13.87
CA THR A 169 6.64 18.65 -13.07
C THR A 169 7.21 19.76 -13.93
N GLN A 170 6.80 21.01 -13.63
CA GLN A 170 7.30 22.18 -14.36
C GLN A 170 8.71 22.56 -13.95
N ASN A 171 9.05 22.35 -12.68
CA ASN A 171 10.29 22.85 -12.11
C ASN A 171 11.43 21.84 -12.22
N PRO A 172 12.56 22.22 -12.84
CA PRO A 172 13.77 21.45 -12.76
C PRO A 172 14.40 21.57 -11.36
N TYR A 173 15.04 20.52 -10.87
CA TYR A 173 15.63 20.53 -9.55
C TYR A 173 16.89 19.66 -9.46
N GLY A 174 18.04 20.30 -9.26
CA GLY A 174 19.30 19.60 -9.08
C GLY A 174 19.55 19.22 -7.61
N PHE A 175 19.95 17.98 -7.37
CA PHE A 175 20.25 17.51 -6.03
C PHE A 175 21.27 16.35 -6.05
N ILE A 176 21.77 16.00 -4.87
CA ILE A 176 22.61 14.82 -4.66
C ILE A 176 21.86 13.90 -3.71
N GLY A 177 21.78 12.61 -4.04
CA GLY A 177 21.03 11.61 -3.28
C GLY A 177 21.58 11.34 -1.88
N ASN A 178 22.85 11.68 -1.62
CA ASN A 178 23.51 11.58 -0.31
C ASN A 178 23.34 10.21 0.39
N LEU A 179 23.32 9.13 -0.40
CA LEU A 179 23.11 7.76 0.08
C LEU A 179 21.82 7.58 0.88
N LYS A 180 20.81 8.40 0.64
CA LYS A 180 19.49 8.24 1.25
C LYS A 180 18.70 7.13 0.57
N LYS A 181 17.70 6.61 1.27
CA LYS A 181 16.76 5.61 0.76
C LYS A 181 15.91 6.21 -0.36
N PRO A 182 15.56 5.43 -1.40
CA PRO A 182 14.73 5.90 -2.52
C PRO A 182 13.41 6.57 -2.09
N PHE A 183 12.60 5.92 -1.25
CA PHE A 183 11.34 6.48 -0.80
C PHE A 183 11.50 7.82 -0.08
N THR A 184 12.56 7.96 0.72
CA THR A 184 12.86 9.22 1.41
C THR A 184 13.13 10.36 0.43
N ILE A 185 13.86 10.07 -0.66
CA ILE A 185 14.16 11.07 -1.68
C ILE A 185 12.90 11.43 -2.46
N ILE A 186 12.14 10.43 -2.91
CA ILE A 186 10.93 10.68 -3.71
C ILE A 186 9.90 11.49 -2.89
N THR A 187 9.67 11.12 -1.63
CA THR A 187 8.77 11.86 -0.74
C THR A 187 9.26 13.29 -0.49
N TRP A 188 10.58 13.48 -0.35
CA TRP A 188 11.16 14.81 -0.24
C TRP A 188 11.00 15.62 -1.54
N LEU A 189 11.20 15.00 -2.71
CA LEU A 189 10.99 15.63 -4.01
C LEU A 189 9.52 16.00 -4.22
N ALA A 190 8.56 15.19 -3.74
CA ALA A 190 7.14 15.49 -3.80
C ALA A 190 6.80 16.85 -3.15
N SER A 191 7.45 17.20 -2.04
CA SER A 191 7.28 18.50 -1.39
C SER A 191 7.89 19.69 -2.15
N LYS A 192 8.70 19.41 -3.19
CA LYS A 192 9.35 20.45 -4.03
C LYS A 192 8.74 20.57 -5.42
N SER A 193 7.89 19.60 -5.78
CA SER A 193 7.33 19.50 -7.12
C SER A 193 6.20 20.49 -7.35
N VAL A 194 6.20 21.11 -8.52
CA VAL A 194 5.14 22.00 -9.01
C VAL A 194 4.56 21.36 -10.27
N PRO A 195 3.23 21.28 -10.40
CA PRO A 195 2.57 20.69 -11.57
C PRO A 195 2.99 21.33 -12.89
N GLY A 196 3.10 20.52 -13.94
CA GLY A 196 3.43 20.99 -15.28
C GLY A 196 2.30 21.78 -15.95
N LYS A 197 2.55 22.26 -17.16
CA LYS A 197 1.57 22.98 -17.97
C LYS A 197 0.41 22.05 -18.33
N GLY A 198 -0.78 22.41 -17.92
CA GLY A 198 -2.02 21.63 -18.11
C GLY A 198 -2.83 21.50 -16.83
N SER A 199 -2.18 21.62 -15.68
CA SER A 199 -2.83 21.82 -14.40
C SER A 199 -3.43 23.23 -14.32
N ALA A 200 -4.43 23.43 -13.46
CA ALA A 200 -5.12 24.71 -13.28
C ALA A 200 -4.14 25.90 -13.17
N LYS A 201 -4.53 27.06 -13.69
CA LYS A 201 -3.66 28.27 -13.77
C LYS A 201 -3.05 28.70 -12.42
N ASP A 202 -3.62 28.27 -11.32
CA ASP A 202 -3.24 28.61 -9.95
C ASP A 202 -2.76 27.38 -9.15
N SER A 203 -2.15 26.40 -9.84
CA SER A 203 -1.66 25.17 -9.21
C SER A 203 -0.70 25.46 -8.07
N SER A 204 -0.97 24.87 -6.93
CA SER A 204 -0.09 24.92 -5.77
C SER A 204 1.01 23.85 -5.83
N ALA A 205 2.11 24.09 -5.14
CA ALA A 205 3.11 23.04 -4.96
C ALA A 205 2.55 21.93 -4.08
N GLY A 206 2.77 20.69 -4.48
CA GLY A 206 2.41 19.52 -3.68
C GLY A 206 2.11 18.31 -4.53
N PHE A 207 2.87 17.27 -4.29
CA PHE A 207 2.69 15.96 -4.89
C PHE A 207 2.57 14.92 -3.79
N LEU A 208 1.93 13.82 -4.13
CA LEU A 208 1.85 12.63 -3.31
C LEU A 208 2.59 11.50 -4.01
N PHE A 209 3.32 10.73 -3.22
CA PHE A 209 3.96 9.50 -3.69
C PHE A 209 3.42 8.32 -2.91
N TYR A 210 2.74 7.43 -3.60
CA TYR A 210 2.06 6.30 -2.99
C TYR A 210 2.01 5.10 -3.95
N GLU A 211 1.80 3.93 -3.38
CA GLU A 211 1.62 2.69 -4.11
C GLU A 211 0.17 2.20 -3.99
N THR A 212 -0.36 1.67 -5.09
CA THR A 212 -1.66 1.01 -5.17
C THR A 212 -1.51 -0.38 -5.81
N VAL A 213 -2.60 -1.14 -5.89
CA VAL A 213 -2.62 -2.41 -6.63
C VAL A 213 -2.15 -2.26 -8.08
N ASN A 214 -2.36 -1.08 -8.68
CA ASN A 214 -1.98 -0.78 -10.07
C ASN A 214 -0.52 -0.34 -10.23
N GLY A 215 0.21 -0.07 -9.15
CA GLY A 215 1.60 0.34 -9.15
C GLY A 215 1.87 1.64 -8.41
N PHE A 216 2.97 2.31 -8.76
CA PHE A 216 3.40 3.55 -8.13
C PHE A 216 2.76 4.77 -8.75
N ASN A 217 2.45 5.73 -7.90
CA ASN A 217 1.82 6.99 -8.28
C ASN A 217 2.65 8.15 -7.73
N PHE A 218 3.02 9.09 -8.59
CA PHE A 218 3.60 10.36 -8.21
C PHE A 218 2.74 11.47 -8.80
N ARG A 219 1.71 11.88 -8.04
CA ARG A 219 0.60 12.66 -8.54
C ARG A 219 0.49 14.01 -7.86
N SER A 220 0.18 15.02 -8.63
CA SER A 220 -0.17 16.34 -8.12
C SER A 220 -1.49 16.30 -7.34
N ILE A 221 -1.54 16.96 -6.19
CA ILE A 221 -2.77 17.10 -5.41
C ILE A 221 -3.85 17.82 -6.22
N ASP A 222 -3.47 18.84 -6.97
CA ASP A 222 -4.41 19.60 -7.80
C ASP A 222 -5.00 18.70 -8.91
N ASN A 223 -4.18 17.91 -9.60
CA ASN A 223 -4.67 16.99 -10.62
C ASN A 223 -5.61 15.93 -10.04
N LEU A 224 -5.28 15.40 -8.85
CA LEU A 224 -6.15 14.42 -8.18
C LEU A 224 -7.52 15.02 -7.78
N ILE A 225 -7.58 16.33 -7.46
CA ILE A 225 -8.84 17.01 -7.16
C ILE A 225 -9.66 17.26 -8.41
N ASP A 226 -8.99 17.55 -9.53
CA ASP A 226 -9.63 17.87 -10.81
C ASP A 226 -10.08 16.63 -11.59
N GLU A 227 -9.66 15.42 -11.18
CA GLU A 227 -10.12 14.18 -11.81
C GLU A 227 -11.62 13.97 -11.66
N ASP A 228 -12.21 13.40 -12.69
CA ASP A 228 -13.59 12.94 -12.61
C ASP A 228 -13.76 11.92 -11.49
N PRO A 229 -14.78 12.04 -10.65
CA PRO A 229 -15.00 11.10 -9.56
C PRO A 229 -15.18 9.68 -10.13
N PHE A 230 -14.51 8.71 -9.54
CA PHE A 230 -14.59 7.30 -9.93
C PHE A 230 -16.04 6.79 -10.00
N ARG A 231 -16.89 7.30 -9.11
CA ARG A 231 -18.34 7.05 -9.11
C ARG A 231 -19.11 8.34 -8.85
N LYS A 232 -20.14 8.59 -9.64
CA LYS A 232 -20.90 9.83 -9.54
C LYS A 232 -21.70 9.97 -8.25
N ASN A 233 -22.20 8.87 -7.68
CA ASN A 233 -23.06 8.92 -6.51
C ASN A 233 -22.85 7.72 -5.59
N TYR A 234 -22.43 7.99 -4.37
CA TYR A 234 -22.53 7.07 -3.24
C TYR A 234 -23.73 7.49 -2.39
N ILE A 235 -24.61 6.57 -2.07
CA ILE A 235 -25.87 6.85 -1.35
C ILE A 235 -25.78 6.24 0.05
N PHE A 236 -25.92 7.08 1.08
CA PHE A 236 -26.07 6.58 2.44
C PHE A 236 -27.44 5.94 2.62
N THR A 237 -27.45 4.65 2.93
CA THR A 237 -28.66 3.85 3.12
C THR A 237 -28.60 3.19 4.49
N PRO A 238 -29.20 3.78 5.53
CA PRO A 238 -29.31 3.14 6.82
C PRO A 238 -30.36 2.03 6.74
N GLY A 239 -29.93 0.78 6.73
CA GLY A 239 -30.83 -0.35 6.70
C GLY A 239 -30.32 -1.54 5.92
N ILE A 240 -31.20 -2.50 5.67
CA ILE A 240 -30.87 -3.72 4.90
C ILE A 240 -30.84 -3.36 3.42
N VAL A 241 -29.70 -3.59 2.78
CA VAL A 241 -29.57 -3.45 1.33
C VAL A 241 -30.07 -4.73 0.67
N ASN A 242 -30.96 -4.57 -0.31
CA ASN A 242 -31.38 -5.69 -1.13
C ASN A 242 -30.19 -6.21 -1.95
N THR A 243 -29.93 -7.51 -1.88
CA THR A 243 -28.83 -8.17 -2.61
C THR A 243 -29.02 -8.19 -4.13
N GLU A 244 -30.23 -7.93 -4.61
CA GLU A 244 -30.57 -7.88 -6.04
C GLU A 244 -30.50 -6.45 -6.62
N ASP A 245 -30.20 -5.44 -5.79
CA ASP A 245 -30.10 -4.06 -6.26
C ASP A 245 -28.81 -3.87 -7.05
N ALA A 246 -28.93 -3.45 -8.31
CA ALA A 246 -27.79 -3.17 -9.20
C ALA A 246 -26.86 -2.07 -8.66
N ASN A 247 -27.34 -1.19 -7.78
CA ASN A 247 -26.55 -0.13 -7.14
C ASN A 247 -26.03 -0.50 -5.76
N ARG A 248 -26.09 -1.76 -5.40
CA ARG A 248 -25.70 -2.27 -4.08
C ARG A 248 -24.29 -1.83 -3.67
N ASP A 249 -23.33 -1.93 -4.60
CA ASP A 249 -21.92 -1.63 -4.35
C ASP A 249 -21.65 -0.14 -4.11
N PHE A 250 -22.62 0.73 -4.42
CA PHE A 250 -22.52 2.18 -4.23
C PHE A 250 -23.28 2.68 -3.00
N LYS A 251 -23.78 1.77 -2.17
CA LYS A 251 -24.49 2.10 -0.94
C LYS A 251 -23.54 2.13 0.25
N ILE A 252 -23.52 3.28 0.93
CA ILE A 252 -22.80 3.45 2.18
C ILE A 252 -23.70 2.96 3.31
N LEU A 253 -23.34 1.85 3.94
CA LEU A 253 -24.10 1.27 5.04
C LEU A 253 -23.80 1.94 6.37
N ARG A 254 -22.56 2.39 6.55
CA ARG A 254 -22.06 3.00 7.78
C ARG A 254 -20.96 3.99 7.46
N TYR A 255 -20.96 5.11 8.13
CA TYR A 255 -19.83 6.02 8.16
C TYR A 255 -19.54 6.46 9.59
N ALA A 256 -18.28 6.83 9.84
CA ALA A 256 -17.86 7.45 11.09
C ALA A 256 -17.00 8.66 10.77
N ILE A 257 -17.28 9.78 11.42
CA ILE A 257 -16.46 10.98 11.31
C ILE A 257 -15.75 11.16 12.64
N ASN A 258 -14.45 10.98 12.63
CA ASN A 258 -13.62 11.24 13.81
C ASN A 258 -13.36 12.75 13.90
N ARG A 259 -14.18 13.44 14.68
CA ARG A 259 -14.01 14.89 14.95
C ARG A 259 -13.30 15.05 16.28
N ASN A 260 -12.02 15.32 16.24
CA ASN A 260 -11.29 15.77 17.43
C ASN A 260 -11.35 17.30 17.48
N GLN A 261 -12.07 17.83 18.48
CA GLN A 261 -12.17 19.27 18.73
C GLN A 261 -11.40 19.60 20.01
N ASP A 262 -10.10 19.68 19.88
CA ASP A 262 -9.22 20.15 20.95
C ASP A 262 -8.99 21.66 20.79
N LEU A 263 -9.67 22.46 21.60
CA LEU A 263 -9.55 23.91 21.58
C LEU A 263 -8.15 24.37 21.98
N ILE A 264 -7.54 23.73 22.96
CA ILE A 264 -6.22 24.12 23.47
C ILE A 264 -5.17 23.87 22.39
N ALA A 265 -5.15 22.70 21.80
CA ALA A 265 -4.23 22.39 20.70
C ALA A 265 -4.45 23.31 19.49
N LYS A 266 -5.68 23.72 19.21
CA LYS A 266 -5.97 24.70 18.14
C LYS A 266 -5.42 26.10 18.49
N LEU A 267 -5.55 26.55 19.72
CA LEU A 267 -5.01 27.83 20.18
C LEU A 267 -3.48 27.80 20.16
N GLU A 268 -2.84 26.73 20.62
CA GLU A 268 -1.39 26.55 20.57
C GLU A 268 -0.85 26.58 19.13
N ARG A 269 -1.59 26.00 18.18
CA ARG A 269 -1.25 26.03 16.75
C ARG A 269 -1.60 27.33 16.05
N GLY A 270 -2.15 28.30 16.77
CA GLY A 270 -2.51 29.62 16.22
C GLY A 270 -3.76 29.64 15.33
N ALA A 271 -4.68 28.70 15.47
CA ALA A 271 -5.87 28.56 14.62
C ALA A 271 -6.77 29.81 14.59
N PHE A 272 -6.70 30.67 15.62
CA PHE A 272 -7.46 31.91 15.75
C PHE A 272 -6.57 33.16 15.79
N SER A 273 -5.28 33.02 15.44
CA SER A 273 -4.34 34.14 15.33
C SER A 273 -4.09 34.50 13.86
N SER A 274 -3.93 35.78 13.57
CA SER A 274 -3.46 36.25 12.27
C SER A 274 -2.27 37.19 12.47
N GLN A 275 -1.23 37.02 11.64
CA GLN A 275 -0.05 37.85 11.63
C GLN A 275 0.10 38.46 10.25
N ARG A 276 0.16 39.80 10.19
CA ARG A 276 0.35 40.56 8.94
C ARG A 276 1.78 41.10 8.91
N TYR A 277 2.52 40.77 7.89
CA TYR A 277 3.82 41.37 7.61
C TYR A 277 3.66 42.43 6.53
N TYR A 278 4.05 43.67 6.84
CA TYR A 278 4.16 44.72 5.85
C TYR A 278 5.59 44.76 5.34
N ILE A 279 5.77 44.45 4.05
CA ILE A 279 7.04 44.60 3.37
C ILE A 279 6.98 45.94 2.63
N ASN A 280 7.86 46.83 2.98
CA ASN A 280 8.03 48.07 2.23
C ASN A 280 8.99 47.75 1.07
N PRO A 281 8.58 47.95 -0.22
CA PRO A 281 9.42 47.60 -1.38
C PRO A 281 10.62 48.54 -1.52
#